data_9356269889efad09fb74609d741a4cbf
#
_entry.id   9356269889efad09fb74609d741a4cbf
#
_cell.length_a   1.000
_cell.length_b   1.000
_cell.length_c   1.000
_cell.angle_alpha   90.00
_cell.angle_beta   90.00
_cell.angle_gamma   90.00
#
_symmetry.space_group_name_H-M   'P 1'
#
loop_
_entity.id
_entity.type
_entity.pdbx_description
1 polymer ?
#
loop_
_entity_poly.entity_id
_entity_poly.type
_entity_poly.pdbx_seq_one_letter_code
_entity_poly.pdbx_strand_id
1 'polypeptide(L)'
;MLLTDLIADLRLDLADSGSAFFEDPTLERCVRKAVFRVGKDLQVDYAINSGDISPDPDDAARDLISILAQVHACQVMRAATANAFSFSSGDKRVDKTGQPGHWAKLEADLMADYRERLGELRPETQIDEDSYIITPANLSPLICEQGKRRRCS
;
A
#
# COMPACT_ATOMS: atom_id res chain seq x y z
N MET A 1 -10.19 19.42 -2.92
CA MET A 1 -10.37 18.71 -1.62
C MET A 1 -9.30 19.12 -0.65
N LEU A 2 -9.68 19.51 0.59
CA LEU A 2 -8.70 19.95 1.59
C LEU A 2 -7.96 18.75 2.22
N LEU A 3 -6.67 18.91 2.37
CA LEU A 3 -5.81 17.94 3.07
C LEU A 3 -6.22 17.76 4.53
N THR A 4 -6.71 18.85 5.15
CA THR A 4 -7.20 18.88 6.55
C THR A 4 -8.40 17.95 6.76
N ASP A 5 -9.28 17.82 5.76
CA ASP A 5 -10.44 16.93 5.84
C ASP A 5 -9.99 15.48 5.87
N LEU A 6 -9.04 15.10 5.00
CA LEU A 6 -8.44 13.75 5.00
C LEU A 6 -7.70 13.43 6.31
N ILE A 7 -7.06 14.42 6.93
CA ILE A 7 -6.40 14.22 8.22
C ILE A 7 -7.45 14.01 9.33
N ALA A 8 -8.56 14.75 9.28
CA ALA A 8 -9.65 14.56 10.24
C ALA A 8 -10.30 13.18 10.11
N ASP A 9 -10.59 12.74 8.88
CA ASP A 9 -11.12 11.41 8.60
C ASP A 9 -10.14 10.32 9.05
N LEU A 10 -8.85 10.46 8.74
CA LEU A 10 -7.80 9.53 9.16
C LEU A 10 -7.72 9.40 10.69
N ARG A 11 -7.93 10.50 11.45
CA ARG A 11 -7.98 10.44 12.91
C ARG A 11 -9.16 9.62 13.43
N LEU A 12 -10.32 9.73 12.76
CA LEU A 12 -11.48 8.91 13.10
C LEU A 12 -11.22 7.44 12.81
N ASP A 13 -10.66 7.12 11.66
CA ASP A 13 -10.34 5.75 11.25
C ASP A 13 -9.32 5.10 12.21
N LEU A 14 -8.34 5.86 12.69
CA LEU A 14 -7.33 5.41 13.65
C LEU A 14 -7.81 5.43 15.11
N ALA A 15 -9.06 5.84 15.37
CA ALA A 15 -9.61 6.05 16.72
C ALA A 15 -8.73 6.99 17.59
N ASP A 16 -8.05 7.96 16.97
CA ASP A 16 -7.14 8.92 17.63
C ASP A 16 -7.70 10.35 17.63
N SER A 17 -8.99 10.49 17.89
CA SER A 17 -9.68 11.80 17.93
C SER A 17 -9.09 12.78 18.96
N GLY A 18 -8.44 12.26 19.99
CA GLY A 18 -7.78 13.04 21.03
C GLY A 18 -6.31 13.36 20.78
N SER A 19 -5.76 13.06 19.59
CA SER A 19 -4.33 13.27 19.25
C SER A 19 -3.36 12.63 20.26
N ALA A 20 -3.75 11.46 20.79
CA ALA A 20 -2.98 10.77 21.82
C ALA A 20 -1.79 9.97 21.23
N PHE A 21 -1.90 9.51 19.98
CA PHE A 21 -0.92 8.65 19.32
C PHE A 21 -0.18 9.35 18.18
N PHE A 22 -0.87 10.26 17.46
CA PHE A 22 -0.32 10.91 16.29
C PHE A 22 -0.41 12.43 16.37
N GLU A 23 0.70 13.09 16.07
CA GLU A 23 0.74 14.53 15.85
C GLU A 23 0.27 14.86 14.42
N ASP A 24 -0.33 16.07 14.24
CA ASP A 24 -0.81 16.51 12.92
C ASP A 24 0.24 16.46 11.82
N PRO A 25 1.52 16.88 12.03
CA PRO A 25 2.54 16.79 10.99
C PRO A 25 2.84 15.36 10.56
N THR A 26 2.68 14.38 11.47
CA THR A 26 2.88 12.96 11.16
C THR A 26 1.77 12.44 10.27
N LEU A 27 0.51 12.75 10.61
CA LEU A 27 -0.64 12.35 9.80
C LEU A 27 -0.63 13.05 8.45
N GLU A 28 -0.31 14.35 8.39
CA GLU A 28 -0.14 15.08 7.14
C GLU A 28 0.87 14.39 6.23
N ARG A 29 2.01 13.97 6.77
CA ARG A 29 3.02 13.22 6.01
C ARG A 29 2.49 11.87 5.50
N CYS A 30 1.69 11.15 6.29
CA CYS A 30 1.07 9.89 5.89
C CYS A 30 0.10 10.11 4.74
N VAL A 31 -0.79 11.11 4.82
CA VAL A 31 -1.75 11.46 3.79
C VAL A 31 -1.04 11.92 2.51
N ARG A 32 -0.03 12.78 2.59
CA ARG A 32 0.75 13.23 1.42
C ARG A 32 1.38 12.06 0.67
N LYS A 33 1.99 11.10 1.38
CA LYS A 33 2.54 9.89 0.77
C LYS A 33 1.47 9.05 0.10
N ALA A 34 0.31 8.89 0.75
CA ALA A 34 -0.82 8.14 0.20
C ALA A 34 -1.34 8.77 -1.09
N VAL A 35 -1.55 10.09 -1.10
CA VAL A 35 -2.02 10.84 -2.29
C VAL A 35 -1.08 10.61 -3.49
N PHE A 36 0.24 10.78 -3.31
CA PHE A 36 1.19 10.57 -4.40
C PHE A 36 1.27 9.12 -4.86
N ARG A 37 1.15 8.18 -3.95
CA ARG A 37 1.17 6.75 -4.30
C ARG A 37 -0.08 6.35 -5.07
N VAL A 38 -1.26 6.73 -4.57
CA VAL A 38 -2.55 6.47 -5.26
C VAL A 38 -2.56 7.14 -6.64
N GLY A 39 -2.08 8.40 -6.74
CA GLY A 39 -1.94 9.07 -8.02
C GLY A 39 -1.12 8.27 -9.03
N LYS A 40 0.03 7.74 -8.58
CA LYS A 40 0.87 6.88 -9.42
C LYS A 40 0.15 5.59 -9.82
N ASP A 41 -0.52 4.95 -8.87
CA ASP A 41 -1.20 3.67 -9.11
C ASP A 41 -2.45 3.85 -9.99
N LEU A 42 -3.14 5.00 -9.93
CA LEU A 42 -4.28 5.36 -10.80
C LEU A 42 -3.86 6.11 -12.08
N GLN A 43 -2.57 6.44 -12.25
CA GLN A 43 -2.05 7.26 -13.36
C GLN A 43 -2.66 8.67 -13.41
N VAL A 44 -2.93 9.24 -12.25
CA VAL A 44 -3.42 10.62 -12.09
C VAL A 44 -2.35 11.45 -11.37
N ASP A 45 -1.98 12.58 -11.94
CA ASP A 45 -0.99 13.48 -11.33
C ASP A 45 -1.65 14.38 -10.28
N TYR A 46 -1.75 13.87 -9.04
CA TYR A 46 -2.20 14.69 -7.92
C TYR A 46 -1.10 15.64 -7.46
N ALA A 47 -1.45 16.91 -7.36
CA ALA A 47 -0.62 17.96 -6.77
C ALA A 47 -1.26 18.47 -5.48
N ILE A 48 -0.43 18.79 -4.49
CA ILE A 48 -0.90 19.39 -3.23
C ILE A 48 -0.39 20.85 -3.18
N ASN A 49 -1.30 21.78 -3.42
CA ASN A 49 -1.02 23.21 -3.44
C ASN A 49 -1.73 23.91 -2.29
N SER A 50 -0.98 24.52 -1.38
CA SER A 50 -1.54 25.28 -0.23
C SER A 50 -2.54 24.48 0.62
N GLY A 51 -2.39 23.15 0.68
CA GLY A 51 -3.30 22.28 1.42
C GLY A 51 -4.49 21.74 0.61
N ASP A 52 -4.61 22.12 -0.66
CA ASP A 52 -5.60 21.56 -1.59
C ASP A 52 -5.00 20.50 -2.49
N ILE A 53 -5.73 19.39 -2.67
CA ILE A 53 -5.40 18.32 -3.61
C ILE A 53 -6.07 18.62 -4.95
N SER A 54 -5.28 18.66 -6.01
CA SER A 54 -5.75 18.91 -7.37
C SER A 54 -5.11 17.88 -8.35
N PRO A 55 -5.88 17.28 -9.27
CA PRO A 55 -7.34 17.35 -9.37
C PRO A 55 -8.05 16.82 -8.12
N ASP A 56 -9.35 17.12 -7.96
CA ASP A 56 -10.12 16.63 -6.82
C ASP A 56 -10.30 15.11 -6.96
N PRO A 57 -9.87 14.28 -5.96
CA PRO A 57 -10.03 12.83 -6.02
C PRO A 57 -11.52 12.46 -5.98
N ASP A 58 -11.90 11.50 -6.80
CA ASP A 58 -13.23 10.88 -6.72
C ASP A 58 -13.37 10.02 -5.46
N ASP A 59 -14.56 9.51 -5.18
CA ASP A 59 -14.83 8.75 -3.97
C ASP A 59 -13.97 7.47 -3.88
N ALA A 60 -13.72 6.82 -5.01
CA ALA A 60 -12.89 5.63 -5.05
C ALA A 60 -11.40 5.94 -4.76
N ALA A 61 -10.88 7.02 -5.32
CA ALA A 61 -9.52 7.47 -5.02
C ALA A 61 -9.37 7.94 -3.58
N ARG A 62 -10.40 8.60 -3.01
CA ARG A 62 -10.43 9.00 -1.58
C ARG A 62 -10.33 7.80 -0.67
N ASP A 63 -11.08 6.76 -0.95
CA ASP A 63 -11.08 5.52 -0.20
C ASP A 63 -9.69 4.86 -0.24
N LEU A 64 -9.08 4.75 -1.42
CA LEU A 64 -7.71 4.25 -1.56
C LEU A 64 -6.68 5.12 -0.80
N ILE A 65 -6.82 6.45 -0.83
CA ILE A 65 -5.95 7.37 -0.09
C ILE A 65 -6.10 7.14 1.41
N SER A 66 -7.33 6.99 1.93
CA SER A 66 -7.58 6.72 3.34
C SER A 66 -6.93 5.42 3.80
N ILE A 67 -7.16 4.32 3.09
CA ILE A 67 -6.55 3.02 3.42
C ILE A 67 -5.03 3.11 3.41
N LEU A 68 -4.44 3.70 2.39
CA LEU A 68 -2.99 3.79 2.28
C LEU A 68 -2.38 4.75 3.32
N ALA A 69 -3.10 5.80 3.71
CA ALA A 69 -2.69 6.67 4.81
C ALA A 69 -2.68 5.92 6.15
N GLN A 70 -3.67 5.06 6.41
CA GLN A 70 -3.69 4.16 7.58
C GLN A 70 -2.51 3.19 7.55
N VAL A 71 -2.17 2.61 6.41
CA VAL A 71 -0.97 1.75 6.24
C VAL A 71 0.28 2.51 6.67
N HIS A 72 0.45 3.75 6.20
CA HIS A 72 1.61 4.57 6.58
C HIS A 72 1.61 4.92 8.08
N ALA A 73 0.44 5.16 8.68
CA ALA A 73 0.33 5.37 10.12
C ALA A 73 0.73 4.11 10.91
N CYS A 74 0.31 2.92 10.48
CA CYS A 74 0.74 1.65 11.06
C CYS A 74 2.27 1.46 10.97
N GLN A 75 2.90 1.84 9.87
CA GLN A 75 4.36 1.80 9.72
C GLN A 75 5.06 2.71 10.73
N VAL A 76 4.55 3.92 10.95
CA VAL A 76 5.07 4.84 11.96
C VAL A 76 4.97 4.23 13.35
N MET A 77 3.81 3.68 13.72
CA MET A 77 3.60 3.06 15.04
C MET A 77 4.44 1.79 15.21
N ARG A 78 4.58 0.98 14.17
CA ARG A 78 5.48 -0.18 14.20
C ARG A 78 6.91 0.23 14.47
N ALA A 79 7.40 1.29 13.81
CA ALA A 79 8.73 1.82 14.03
C ALA A 79 8.88 2.42 15.44
N ALA A 80 7.89 3.17 15.92
CA ALA A 80 7.89 3.76 17.25
C ALA A 80 7.86 2.69 18.38
N THR A 81 7.20 1.57 18.13
CA THR A 81 7.07 0.47 19.10
C THR A 81 8.11 -0.65 18.91
N ALA A 82 9.02 -0.52 17.93
CA ALA A 82 10.03 -1.55 17.62
C ALA A 82 10.92 -1.90 18.83
N ASN A 83 11.16 -0.94 19.71
CA ASN A 83 11.94 -1.11 20.94
C ASN A 83 11.07 -1.35 22.19
N ALA A 84 9.81 -1.75 21.99
CA ALA A 84 8.91 -2.06 23.09
C ALA A 84 9.45 -3.22 23.94
N PHE A 85 9.44 -3.07 25.24
CA PHE A 85 9.97 -4.03 26.21
C PHE A 85 8.92 -4.42 27.25
N SER A 86 9.12 -5.56 27.89
CA SER A 86 8.36 -5.96 29.05
C SER A 86 9.02 -5.45 30.30
N PHE A 87 8.22 -4.89 31.22
CA PHE A 87 8.67 -4.44 32.52
C PHE A 87 7.86 -5.14 33.60
N SER A 88 8.54 -5.69 34.61
CA SER A 88 7.90 -6.29 35.77
C SER A 88 8.49 -5.69 37.05
N SER A 89 7.63 -5.13 37.90
CA SER A 89 8.01 -4.60 39.22
C SER A 89 6.95 -5.02 40.23
N GLY A 90 7.30 -5.96 41.10
CA GLY A 90 6.37 -6.54 42.06
C GLY A 90 5.17 -7.19 41.37
N ASP A 91 3.95 -6.83 41.82
CA ASP A 91 2.71 -7.35 41.28
C ASP A 91 2.29 -6.72 39.93
N LYS A 92 3.03 -5.73 39.44
CA LYS A 92 2.73 -5.03 38.18
C LYS A 92 3.60 -5.55 37.06
N ARG A 93 2.96 -6.13 36.07
CA ARG A 93 3.60 -6.57 34.83
C ARG A 93 3.01 -5.79 33.65
N VAL A 94 3.86 -5.11 32.89
CA VAL A 94 3.51 -4.47 31.63
C VAL A 94 4.30 -5.12 30.51
N ASP A 95 3.60 -5.78 29.62
CA ASP A 95 4.19 -6.42 28.45
C ASP A 95 3.76 -5.66 27.19
N LYS A 96 4.71 -5.02 26.53
CA LYS A 96 4.52 -4.28 25.27
C LYS A 96 5.20 -4.94 24.09
N THR A 97 5.80 -6.12 24.27
CA THR A 97 6.59 -6.78 23.22
C THR A 97 5.74 -7.22 22.01
N GLY A 98 4.42 -7.43 22.21
CA GLY A 98 3.49 -7.77 21.13
C GLY A 98 3.04 -6.59 20.25
N GLN A 99 3.23 -5.35 20.68
CA GLN A 99 2.72 -4.18 19.96
C GLN A 99 3.21 -4.07 18.51
N PRO A 100 4.50 -4.25 18.20
CA PRO A 100 4.97 -4.18 16.81
C PRO A 100 4.32 -5.22 15.91
N GLY A 101 4.05 -6.43 16.45
CA GLY A 101 3.38 -7.51 15.73
C GLY A 101 1.92 -7.19 15.39
N HIS A 102 1.20 -6.53 16.31
CA HIS A 102 -0.18 -6.09 16.06
C HIS A 102 -0.23 -5.03 14.94
N TRP A 103 0.68 -4.05 14.98
CA TRP A 103 0.77 -3.05 13.92
C TRP A 103 1.16 -3.65 12.57
N ALA A 104 2.07 -4.63 12.55
CA ALA A 104 2.47 -5.32 11.34
C ALA A 104 1.32 -6.12 10.71
N LYS A 105 0.48 -6.77 11.55
CA LYS A 105 -0.69 -7.49 11.08
C LYS A 105 -1.72 -6.53 10.48
N LEU A 106 -2.05 -5.45 11.18
CA LEU A 106 -2.99 -4.44 10.68
C LEU A 106 -2.50 -3.83 9.37
N GLU A 107 -1.20 -3.52 9.26
CA GLU A 107 -0.59 -3.05 8.02
C GLU A 107 -0.79 -4.04 6.87
N ALA A 108 -0.59 -5.34 7.13
CA ALA A 108 -0.75 -6.38 6.11
C ALA A 108 -2.21 -6.52 5.66
N ASP A 109 -3.16 -6.48 6.60
CA ASP A 109 -4.59 -6.57 6.32
C ASP A 109 -5.06 -5.35 5.49
N LEU A 110 -4.66 -4.13 5.86
CA LEU A 110 -4.95 -2.91 5.11
C LEU A 110 -4.32 -2.91 3.72
N MET A 111 -3.10 -3.43 3.59
CA MET A 111 -2.45 -3.55 2.27
C MET A 111 -3.13 -4.58 1.37
N ALA A 112 -3.72 -5.62 1.92
CA ALA A 112 -4.52 -6.57 1.16
C ALA A 112 -5.79 -5.91 0.64
N ASP A 113 -6.54 -5.20 1.50
CA ASP A 113 -7.72 -4.42 1.13
C ASP A 113 -7.40 -3.35 0.06
N TYR A 114 -6.30 -2.63 0.22
CA TYR A 114 -5.84 -1.67 -0.79
C TYR A 114 -5.64 -2.30 -2.17
N ARG A 115 -4.97 -3.46 -2.22
CA ARG A 115 -4.71 -4.15 -3.49
C ARG A 115 -5.98 -4.68 -4.14
N GLU A 116 -6.90 -5.22 -3.34
CA GLU A 116 -8.19 -5.70 -3.81
C GLU A 116 -8.97 -4.57 -4.48
N ARG A 117 -9.16 -3.44 -3.78
CA ARG A 117 -9.88 -2.28 -4.33
C ARG A 117 -9.19 -1.64 -5.54
N LEU A 118 -7.86 -1.56 -5.50
CA LEU A 118 -7.10 -1.09 -6.67
C LEU A 118 -7.30 -2.00 -7.89
N GLY A 119 -7.34 -3.33 -7.67
CA GLY A 119 -7.60 -4.30 -8.71
C GLY A 119 -9.02 -4.19 -9.31
N GLU A 120 -10.03 -3.86 -8.50
CA GLU A 120 -11.38 -3.58 -8.98
C GLU A 120 -11.44 -2.35 -9.89
N LEU A 121 -10.67 -1.30 -9.55
CA LEU A 121 -10.61 -0.08 -10.36
C LEU A 121 -9.77 -0.23 -11.63
N ARG A 122 -8.80 -1.14 -11.62
CA ARG A 122 -7.87 -1.37 -12.74
C ARG A 122 -7.68 -2.87 -13.03
N PRO A 123 -8.71 -3.56 -13.52
CA PRO A 123 -8.64 -5.01 -13.79
C PRO A 123 -7.53 -5.37 -14.80
N GLU A 124 -7.18 -4.46 -15.70
CA GLU A 124 -6.13 -4.65 -16.72
C GLU A 124 -4.70 -4.68 -16.14
N THR A 125 -4.50 -4.22 -14.92
CA THR A 125 -3.20 -4.27 -14.23
C THR A 125 -3.02 -5.51 -13.36
N GLN A 126 -4.04 -6.34 -13.22
CA GLN A 126 -3.89 -7.69 -12.70
C GLN A 126 -3.18 -8.51 -13.79
N ILE A 127 -1.87 -8.46 -13.78
CA ILE A 127 -1.05 -9.43 -14.51
C ILE A 127 -1.25 -10.72 -13.72
N ASP A 128 -2.11 -11.60 -14.24
CA ASP A 128 -2.19 -12.97 -13.75
C ASP A 128 -0.77 -13.52 -13.79
N GLU A 129 -0.21 -13.91 -12.65
CA GLU A 129 1.11 -14.55 -12.59
C GLU A 129 1.16 -15.80 -13.48
N ASP A 130 0.00 -16.35 -13.85
CA ASP A 130 -0.18 -17.45 -14.80
C ASP A 130 -0.10 -17.02 -16.28
N SER A 131 -0.10 -15.73 -16.61
CA SER A 131 -0.06 -15.30 -18.01
C SER A 131 1.36 -15.27 -18.62
N TYR A 132 2.40 -15.65 -17.88
CA TYR A 132 3.73 -15.94 -18.42
C TYR A 132 3.89 -17.37 -18.94
N ILE A 133 2.82 -17.97 -19.47
CA ILE A 133 3.01 -19.15 -20.31
C ILE A 133 3.57 -18.66 -21.65
N ILE A 134 4.89 -18.50 -21.71
CA ILE A 134 5.60 -18.50 -22.97
C ILE A 134 5.36 -19.88 -23.57
N THR A 135 4.32 -20.01 -24.39
CA THR A 135 4.12 -21.22 -25.17
C THR A 135 5.31 -21.33 -26.11
N PRO A 136 6.12 -22.39 -26.03
CA PRO A 136 7.31 -22.56 -26.90
C PRO A 136 6.94 -22.86 -28.35
N ALA A 137 5.70 -22.58 -28.75
CA ALA A 137 5.19 -22.85 -30.11
C ALA A 137 5.93 -22.09 -31.21
N ASN A 138 6.66 -21.03 -30.89
CA ASN A 138 7.42 -20.26 -31.90
C ASN A 138 8.89 -20.70 -32.08
N LEU A 139 9.37 -21.70 -31.32
CA LEU A 139 10.71 -22.23 -31.49
C LEU A 139 10.77 -23.47 -32.40
N SER A 140 9.61 -24.06 -32.73
CA SER A 140 9.52 -25.26 -33.57
C SER A 140 9.97 -25.09 -35.04
N PRO A 141 9.76 -23.94 -35.72
CA PRO A 141 10.14 -23.83 -37.11
C PRO A 141 11.66 -23.79 -37.35
N LEU A 142 12.41 -23.24 -36.38
CA LEU A 142 13.87 -23.07 -36.56
C LEU A 142 14.68 -24.36 -36.36
N ILE A 143 14.14 -25.34 -35.64
CA ILE A 143 14.84 -26.61 -35.39
C ILE A 143 14.63 -27.60 -36.55
N CYS A 144 13.49 -27.48 -37.23
CA CYS A 144 13.20 -28.41 -38.36
C CYS A 144 13.92 -28.08 -39.65
N GLU A 145 14.38 -26.85 -39.90
CA GLU A 145 15.08 -26.50 -41.14
C GLU A 145 16.55 -26.90 -41.15
N GLN A 146 17.20 -27.08 -40.03
CA GLN A 146 18.61 -27.49 -39.98
C GLN A 146 18.84 -29.00 -40.18
N GLY A 147 17.79 -29.82 -40.09
CA GLY A 147 17.89 -31.28 -40.25
C GLY A 147 17.86 -31.80 -41.69
N LYS A 148 17.48 -30.96 -42.67
CA LYS A 148 17.26 -31.40 -44.06
C LYS A 148 18.43 -31.15 -45.05
N ARG A 149 19.56 -30.63 -44.62
CA ARG A 149 20.70 -30.34 -45.51
C ARG A 149 21.89 -31.31 -45.40
N ARG A 150 21.63 -32.56 -45.08
CA ARG A 150 22.71 -33.58 -45.20
C ARG A 150 22.16 -34.88 -45.76
N ARG A 151 21.73 -34.87 -47.02
CA ARG A 151 21.69 -36.02 -47.88
C ARG A 151 21.60 -35.56 -49.33
N CYS A 152 22.72 -35.21 -49.91
CA CYS A 152 22.98 -35.32 -51.33
C CYS A 152 24.50 -35.40 -51.49
N SER A 153 25.01 -36.62 -51.52
CA SER A 153 26.14 -37.05 -52.29
C SER A 153 26.21 -38.56 -52.26
#